data_d55af94a07558e95b0c5bab871276492
#
_entry.id   d55af94a07558e95b0c5bab871276492
#
_cell.length_a   1.000
_cell.length_b   1.000
_cell.length_c   1.000
_cell.angle_alpha   90.00
_cell.angle_beta   90.00
_cell.angle_gamma   90.00
#
_symmetry.space_group_name_H-M   'P 1'
#
loop_
_entity.id
_entity.type
_entity.pdbx_description
1 polymer ?
#
loop_
_entity_poly.entity_id
_entity_poly.type
_entity_poly.pdbx_seq_one_letter_code
_entity_poly.pdbx_strand_id
1 'polypeptide(L)'
;AVYAVHEETGAPVYMNTLDAGTAVAFDSYTFTPHEGTIFYKEGDEVKVGNLTFRVMETPGHTPGGVTLICGDALFTGDTLFAGSCGRTDFAGGSMEVELQSLAKIAALPGDYEVYPGHMDCSTLETERRFNPYLTALQNRGQ
;
A
#
# COMPACT_ATOMS: atom_id res chain seq x y z
N ALA A 1 0.10 -18.57 0.12
CA ALA A 1 1.47 -18.23 -0.22
C ALA A 1 2.26 -17.73 1.02
N VAL A 2 1.76 -16.74 1.79
CA VAL A 2 2.48 -16.12 2.93
C VAL A 2 2.96 -17.16 3.95
N TYR A 3 2.09 -18.06 4.37
CA TYR A 3 2.44 -19.07 5.38
C TYR A 3 3.47 -20.09 4.88
N ALA A 4 3.37 -20.51 3.62
CA ALA A 4 4.35 -21.43 3.05
C ALA A 4 5.76 -20.79 3.00
N VAL A 5 5.84 -19.50 2.66
CA VAL A 5 7.11 -18.78 2.69
C VAL A 5 7.64 -18.65 4.12
N HIS A 6 6.77 -18.32 5.08
CA HIS A 6 7.15 -18.25 6.50
C HIS A 6 7.66 -19.59 7.02
N GLU A 7 6.94 -20.68 6.75
CA GLU A 7 7.32 -22.03 7.20
C GLU A 7 8.65 -22.50 6.61
N GLU A 8 8.90 -22.17 5.33
CA GLU A 8 10.12 -22.59 4.63
C GLU A 8 11.34 -21.73 5.01
N THR A 9 11.16 -20.43 5.23
CA THR A 9 12.27 -19.48 5.41
C THR A 9 12.44 -18.97 6.83
N GLY A 10 11.44 -19.09 7.68
CA GLY A 10 11.39 -18.46 9.01
C GLY A 10 11.22 -16.92 8.94
N ALA A 11 10.98 -16.34 7.76
CA ALA A 11 10.81 -14.90 7.61
C ALA A 11 9.59 -14.41 8.40
N PRO A 12 9.71 -13.32 9.19
CA PRO A 12 8.56 -12.78 9.92
C PRO A 12 7.50 -12.22 8.97
N VAL A 13 6.25 -12.33 9.39
CA VAL A 13 5.09 -11.81 8.65
C VAL A 13 4.62 -10.52 9.30
N TYR A 14 4.46 -9.48 8.49
CA TYR A 14 3.99 -8.17 8.94
C TYR A 14 2.67 -7.82 8.27
N MET A 15 1.77 -7.17 8.99
CA MET A 15 0.53 -6.61 8.44
C MET A 15 -0.01 -5.48 9.31
N ASN A 16 -0.97 -4.71 8.78
CA ASN A 16 -1.74 -3.76 9.57
C ASN A 16 -2.90 -4.48 10.27
N THR A 17 -3.19 -4.12 11.52
CA THR A 17 -4.28 -4.73 12.31
C THR A 17 -5.65 -4.57 11.68
N LEU A 18 -5.87 -3.49 10.92
CA LEU A 18 -7.18 -3.22 10.30
C LEU A 18 -7.52 -4.21 9.18
N ASP A 19 -6.53 -4.89 8.61
CA ASP A 19 -6.75 -5.95 7.62
C ASP A 19 -6.82 -7.35 8.25
N ALA A 20 -6.50 -7.47 9.55
CA ALA A 20 -6.60 -8.73 10.26
C ALA A 20 -8.09 -9.09 10.45
N GLY A 21 -8.49 -10.25 9.93
CA GLY A 21 -9.87 -10.71 9.99
C GLY A 21 -10.82 -10.03 9.00
N THR A 22 -10.33 -9.18 8.10
CA THR A 22 -11.14 -8.55 7.08
C THR A 22 -11.51 -9.56 5.98
N ALA A 23 -12.81 -9.66 5.67
CA ALA A 23 -13.29 -10.51 4.58
C ALA A 23 -12.90 -9.90 3.22
N VAL A 24 -12.22 -10.66 2.39
CA VAL A 24 -11.98 -10.27 1.00
C VAL A 24 -13.22 -10.62 0.16
N ALA A 25 -13.77 -9.63 -0.53
CA ALA A 25 -15.18 -9.54 -0.90
C ALA A 25 -15.75 -10.57 -1.88
N PHE A 26 -14.96 -11.36 -2.60
CA PHE A 26 -15.53 -12.25 -3.61
C PHE A 26 -15.65 -13.72 -3.21
N ASP A 27 -14.95 -14.18 -2.18
CA ASP A 27 -14.89 -15.59 -1.83
C ASP A 27 -15.10 -15.90 -0.34
N SER A 28 -15.59 -14.98 0.44
CA SER A 28 -15.74 -15.17 1.90
C SER A 28 -14.43 -15.55 2.62
N TYR A 29 -13.29 -15.32 1.99
CA TYR A 29 -12.00 -15.55 2.62
C TYR A 29 -11.70 -14.42 3.60
N THR A 30 -11.64 -14.78 4.86
CA THR A 30 -11.09 -13.89 5.90
C THR A 30 -9.60 -14.18 6.02
N PHE A 31 -8.77 -13.17 5.93
CA PHE A 31 -7.35 -13.34 6.23
C PHE A 31 -7.19 -13.51 7.74
N THR A 32 -6.83 -14.70 8.17
CA THR A 32 -6.50 -14.98 9.57
C THR A 32 -5.01 -14.80 9.76
N PRO A 33 -4.57 -13.88 10.63
CA PRO A 33 -3.15 -13.71 10.92
C PRO A 33 -2.56 -15.01 11.48
N HIS A 34 -1.34 -15.32 11.04
CA HIS A 34 -0.55 -16.42 11.61
C HIS A 34 -0.14 -16.07 13.03
N GLU A 35 -0.03 -17.07 13.91
CA GLU A 35 0.58 -16.90 15.22
C GLU A 35 2.02 -16.34 15.05
N GLY A 36 2.35 -15.25 15.73
CA GLY A 36 3.62 -14.54 15.55
C GLY A 36 3.63 -13.47 14.46
N THR A 37 2.50 -13.20 13.79
CA THR A 37 2.38 -12.04 12.91
C THR A 37 2.66 -10.75 13.69
N ILE A 38 3.53 -9.92 13.14
CA ILE A 38 3.90 -8.62 13.70
C ILE A 38 3.01 -7.55 13.09
N PHE A 39 2.31 -6.80 13.91
CA PHE A 39 1.47 -5.72 13.45
C PHE A 39 2.26 -4.41 13.40
N TYR A 40 2.19 -3.71 12.26
CA TYR A 40 2.77 -2.39 12.07
C TYR A 40 1.69 -1.33 11.83
N LYS A 41 2.08 -0.09 11.99
CA LYS A 41 1.25 1.11 11.80
C LYS A 41 2.08 2.25 11.22
N GLU A 42 1.43 3.37 10.98
CA GLU A 42 2.07 4.61 10.51
C GLU A 42 3.36 4.93 11.27
N GLY A 43 4.43 5.14 10.51
CA GLY A 43 5.73 5.55 11.03
C GLY A 43 6.62 4.44 11.55
N ASP A 44 6.11 3.22 11.67
CA ASP A 44 6.94 2.07 12.07
C ASP A 44 7.99 1.75 11.01
N GLU A 45 9.07 1.12 11.44
CA GLU A 45 10.16 0.68 10.57
C GLU A 45 10.32 -0.84 10.61
N VAL A 46 10.45 -1.43 9.43
CA VAL A 46 10.78 -2.85 9.25
C VAL A 46 12.19 -2.93 8.66
N LYS A 47 13.08 -3.68 9.32
CA LYS A 47 14.46 -3.86 8.87
C LYS A 47 14.64 -5.20 8.19
N VAL A 48 15.25 -5.18 7.01
CA VAL A 48 15.58 -6.37 6.23
C VAL A 48 17.04 -6.25 5.81
N GLY A 49 17.95 -6.94 6.50
CA GLY A 49 19.37 -6.76 6.31
C GLY A 49 19.79 -5.31 6.59
N ASN A 50 20.40 -4.66 5.60
CA ASN A 50 20.81 -3.26 5.68
C ASN A 50 19.74 -2.27 5.22
N LEU A 51 18.59 -2.76 4.78
CA LEU A 51 17.48 -1.92 4.32
C LEU A 51 16.53 -1.61 5.47
N THR A 52 15.99 -0.40 5.45
CA THR A 52 14.94 0.04 6.37
C THR A 52 13.73 0.46 5.56
N PHE A 53 12.60 -0.19 5.82
CA PHE A 53 11.30 0.11 5.23
C PHE A 53 10.47 0.88 6.24
N ARG A 54 10.10 2.10 5.92
CA ARG A 54 9.19 2.91 6.73
C ARG A 54 7.75 2.68 6.27
N VAL A 55 6.87 2.45 7.22
CA VAL A 55 5.44 2.23 7.00
C VAL A 55 4.72 3.57 6.88
N MET A 56 4.00 3.76 5.79
CA MET A 56 3.06 4.86 5.59
C MET A 56 1.67 4.27 5.36
N GLU A 57 0.71 4.55 6.23
CA GLU A 57 -0.67 4.08 6.04
C GLU A 57 -1.31 4.78 4.85
N THR A 58 -1.80 3.97 3.91
CA THR A 58 -2.48 4.38 2.68
C THR A 58 -3.75 3.54 2.51
N PRO A 59 -4.74 3.73 3.41
CA PRO A 59 -6.01 3.02 3.33
C PRO A 59 -6.85 3.46 2.12
N GLY A 60 -7.81 2.63 1.73
CA GLY A 60 -8.78 2.94 0.66
C GLY A 60 -9.12 1.69 -0.14
N HIS A 61 -8.16 0.99 -0.69
CA HIS A 61 -8.36 -0.36 -1.25
C HIS A 61 -8.77 -1.33 -0.14
N THR A 62 -8.04 -1.33 0.95
CA THR A 62 -8.42 -1.95 2.23
C THR A 62 -8.25 -0.95 3.38
N PRO A 63 -8.89 -1.18 4.54
CA PRO A 63 -8.70 -0.33 5.71
C PRO A 63 -7.25 -0.29 6.23
N GLY A 64 -6.52 -1.39 6.08
CA GLY A 64 -5.12 -1.54 6.54
C GLY A 64 -4.08 -1.40 5.45
N GLY A 65 -4.44 -0.84 4.29
CA GLY A 65 -3.50 -0.61 3.20
C GLY A 65 -2.31 0.24 3.62
N VAL A 66 -1.11 -0.12 3.17
CA VAL A 66 0.13 0.61 3.47
C VAL A 66 1.00 0.75 2.22
N THR A 67 1.77 1.82 2.19
CA THR A 67 2.92 1.99 1.30
C THR A 67 4.19 1.85 2.11
N LEU A 68 5.13 1.03 1.67
CA LEU A 68 6.44 0.90 2.29
C LEU A 68 7.45 1.77 1.55
N ILE A 69 8.19 2.58 2.30
CA ILE A 69 9.20 3.50 1.76
C ILE A 69 10.58 2.98 2.13
N CYS A 70 11.41 2.72 1.12
CA CYS A 70 12.79 2.30 1.31
C CYS A 70 13.71 3.12 0.41
N GLY A 71 14.46 4.07 0.99
CA GLY A 71 15.27 4.99 0.20
C GLY A 71 14.42 5.79 -0.79
N ASP A 72 14.68 5.63 -2.07
CA ASP A 72 13.96 6.23 -3.19
C ASP A 72 12.91 5.30 -3.82
N ALA A 73 12.58 4.19 -3.17
CA ALA A 73 11.59 3.22 -3.64
C ALA A 73 10.30 3.27 -2.79
N LEU A 74 9.15 3.22 -3.47
CA LEU A 74 7.82 3.06 -2.88
C LEU A 74 7.23 1.72 -3.29
N PHE A 75 6.85 0.91 -2.32
CA PHE A 75 6.08 -0.31 -2.53
C PHE A 75 4.63 0.01 -2.16
N THR A 76 3.83 0.32 -3.16
CA THR A 76 2.51 0.94 -2.99
C THR A 76 1.36 -0.07 -2.83
N GLY A 77 1.65 -1.36 -2.92
CA GLY A 77 0.61 -2.39 -2.87
C GLY A 77 -0.49 -2.09 -3.88
N ASP A 78 -1.73 -2.15 -3.43
CA ASP A 78 -2.90 -1.89 -4.27
C ASP A 78 -3.48 -0.47 -4.05
N THR A 79 -2.60 0.52 -3.82
CA THR A 79 -2.98 1.94 -3.72
C THR A 79 -2.66 2.68 -5.02
N LEU A 80 -1.39 2.92 -5.34
CA LEU A 80 -0.97 3.64 -6.55
C LEU A 80 -0.47 2.66 -7.61
N PHE A 81 -1.06 2.69 -8.80
CA PHE A 81 -0.63 1.95 -9.99
C PHE A 81 -0.14 2.89 -11.09
N ALA A 82 0.57 2.34 -12.06
CA ALA A 82 0.93 3.07 -13.28
C ALA A 82 -0.32 3.56 -14.02
N GLY A 83 -0.57 4.88 -13.99
CA GLY A 83 -1.75 5.51 -14.60
C GLY A 83 -3.10 5.15 -13.96
N SER A 84 -3.12 4.55 -12.76
CA SER A 84 -4.36 4.09 -12.11
C SER A 84 -4.21 4.06 -10.59
N CYS A 85 -5.22 3.51 -9.91
CA CYS A 85 -5.21 3.21 -8.48
C CYS A 85 -5.93 1.90 -8.19
N GLY A 86 -5.82 1.42 -6.95
CA GLY A 86 -6.53 0.23 -6.49
C GLY A 86 -8.05 0.40 -6.53
N ARG A 87 -8.75 -0.70 -6.75
CA ARG A 87 -10.23 -0.72 -6.65
C ARG A 87 -10.65 -0.57 -5.19
N THR A 88 -11.81 0.03 -4.99
CA THR A 88 -12.33 0.36 -3.64
C THR A 88 -13.73 -0.18 -3.38
N ASP A 89 -14.19 -1.11 -4.21
CA ASP A 89 -15.52 -1.71 -4.17
C ASP A 89 -15.61 -2.98 -3.32
N PHE A 90 -14.53 -3.35 -2.64
CA PHE A 90 -14.52 -4.42 -1.64
C PHE A 90 -15.05 -3.94 -0.29
N ALA A 91 -15.42 -4.89 0.57
CA ALA A 91 -15.78 -4.58 1.95
C ALA A 91 -14.66 -3.83 2.67
N GLY A 92 -14.98 -2.68 3.26
CA GLY A 92 -14.00 -1.78 3.90
C GLY A 92 -13.27 -0.85 2.93
N GLY A 93 -13.46 -1.00 1.61
CA GLY A 93 -12.92 -0.09 0.60
C GLY A 93 -13.67 1.25 0.55
N SER A 94 -12.96 2.32 0.19
CA SER A 94 -13.52 3.67 0.05
C SER A 94 -12.71 4.49 -0.94
N MET A 95 -13.35 4.94 -2.02
CA MET A 95 -12.69 5.81 -3.02
C MET A 95 -12.30 7.16 -2.42
N GLU A 96 -13.08 7.71 -1.51
CA GLU A 96 -12.74 8.96 -0.83
C GLU A 96 -11.43 8.82 -0.03
N VAL A 97 -11.31 7.74 0.73
CA VAL A 97 -10.12 7.44 1.53
C VAL A 97 -8.92 7.12 0.62
N GLU A 98 -9.14 6.39 -0.48
CA GLU A 98 -8.11 6.08 -1.48
C GLU A 98 -7.53 7.36 -2.08
N LEU A 99 -8.38 8.33 -2.44
CA LEU A 99 -7.93 9.63 -2.96
C LEU A 99 -7.10 10.41 -1.93
N GLN A 100 -7.43 10.33 -0.64
CA GLN A 100 -6.63 10.93 0.43
C GLN A 100 -5.25 10.26 0.53
N SER A 101 -5.20 8.95 0.42
CA SER A 101 -3.95 8.18 0.41
C SER A 101 -3.09 8.51 -0.81
N LEU A 102 -3.70 8.62 -1.99
CA LEU A 102 -3.01 9.07 -3.21
C LEU A 102 -2.45 10.48 -3.07
N ALA A 103 -3.20 11.40 -2.49
CA ALA A 103 -2.73 12.76 -2.20
C ALA A 103 -1.54 12.76 -1.24
N LYS A 104 -1.56 11.89 -0.22
CA LYS A 104 -0.47 11.71 0.74
C LYS A 104 0.81 11.20 0.07
N ILE A 105 0.69 10.21 -0.83
CA ILE A 105 1.81 9.72 -1.63
C ILE A 105 2.34 10.82 -2.55
N ALA A 106 1.46 11.52 -3.26
CA ALA A 106 1.85 12.59 -4.19
C ALA A 106 2.57 13.77 -3.50
N ALA A 107 2.30 14.00 -2.20
CA ALA A 107 2.93 15.06 -1.40
C ALA A 107 4.33 14.71 -0.90
N LEU A 108 4.82 13.48 -1.09
CA LEU A 108 6.18 13.11 -0.72
C LEU A 108 7.21 13.98 -1.46
N PRO A 109 8.28 14.45 -0.77
CA PRO A 109 9.30 15.29 -1.41
C PRO A 109 10.19 14.48 -2.35
N GLY A 110 10.51 15.04 -3.51
CA GLY A 110 11.40 14.41 -4.48
C GLY A 110 10.69 13.40 -5.38
N ASP A 111 11.48 12.58 -6.06
CA ASP A 111 10.99 11.51 -6.92
C ASP A 111 11.29 10.14 -6.30
N TYR A 112 10.51 9.15 -6.67
CA TYR A 112 10.61 7.76 -6.19
C TYR A 112 10.31 6.81 -7.33
N GLU A 113 10.99 5.67 -7.33
CA GLU A 113 10.57 4.50 -8.10
C GLU A 113 9.33 3.89 -7.45
N VAL A 114 8.29 3.64 -8.24
CA VAL A 114 7.01 3.08 -7.77
C VAL A 114 6.90 1.61 -8.16
N TYR A 115 6.80 0.76 -7.15
CA TYR A 115 6.61 -0.69 -7.29
C TYR A 115 5.22 -1.07 -6.77
N PRO A 116 4.22 -1.19 -7.64
CA PRO A 116 2.84 -1.51 -7.27
C PRO A 116 2.61 -3.01 -7.08
N GLY A 117 1.49 -3.38 -6.48
CA GLY A 117 1.04 -4.78 -6.38
C GLY A 117 0.58 -5.36 -7.70
N HIS A 118 0.13 -4.52 -8.64
CA HIS A 118 -0.32 -4.86 -9.98
C HIS A 118 0.19 -3.83 -11.00
N MET A 119 0.17 -4.21 -12.29
CA MET A 119 0.64 -3.39 -13.41
C MET A 119 2.15 -3.19 -13.43
N ASP A 120 2.62 -2.27 -14.28
CA ASP A 120 4.03 -1.98 -14.46
C ASP A 120 4.57 -1.05 -13.36
N CYS A 121 5.89 -1.06 -13.16
CA CYS A 121 6.57 -0.07 -12.35
C CYS A 121 6.49 1.31 -13.02
N SER A 122 6.59 2.36 -12.21
CA SER A 122 6.53 3.75 -12.67
C SER A 122 7.44 4.62 -11.81
N THR A 123 7.36 5.94 -11.98
CA THR A 123 7.97 6.91 -11.07
C THR A 123 6.90 7.84 -10.50
N LEU A 124 7.11 8.34 -9.29
CA LEU A 124 6.15 9.24 -8.66
C LEU A 124 5.98 10.54 -9.46
N GLU A 125 7.05 11.04 -10.09
CA GLU A 125 6.99 12.20 -10.98
C GLU A 125 6.10 11.93 -12.20
N THR A 126 6.20 10.75 -12.81
CA THR A 126 5.34 10.34 -13.92
C THR A 126 3.88 10.27 -13.48
N GLU A 127 3.63 9.67 -12.33
CA GLU A 127 2.26 9.56 -11.81
C GLU A 127 1.65 10.93 -11.44
N ARG A 128 2.43 11.84 -10.85
CA ARG A 128 1.98 13.21 -10.59
C ARG A 128 1.53 13.95 -11.84
N ARG A 129 2.17 13.66 -12.98
CA ARG A 129 1.91 14.32 -14.26
C ARG A 129 0.78 13.71 -15.07
N PHE A 130 0.67 12.39 -15.04
CA PHE A 130 -0.15 11.67 -16.02
C PHE A 130 -1.22 10.77 -15.40
N ASN A 131 -1.12 10.44 -14.11
CA ASN A 131 -2.14 9.63 -13.45
C ASN A 131 -3.43 10.45 -13.29
N PRO A 132 -4.56 9.99 -13.87
CA PRO A 132 -5.80 10.77 -13.88
C PRO A 132 -6.36 11.05 -12.48
N TYR A 133 -6.12 10.18 -11.52
CA TYR A 133 -6.54 10.37 -10.13
C TYR A 133 -5.73 11.48 -9.46
N LEU A 134 -4.40 11.50 -9.65
CA LEU A 134 -3.53 12.54 -9.06
C LEU A 134 -3.72 13.89 -9.73
N THR A 135 -3.87 13.93 -11.05
CA THR A 135 -4.13 15.18 -11.77
C THR A 135 -5.50 15.78 -11.42
N ALA A 136 -6.51 14.95 -11.19
CA ALA A 136 -7.83 15.42 -10.71
C ALA A 136 -7.76 16.03 -9.31
N LEU A 137 -6.91 15.51 -8.41
CA LEU A 137 -6.70 16.08 -7.07
C LEU A 137 -6.04 17.46 -7.13
N GLN A 138 -5.05 17.65 -8.00
CA GLN A 138 -4.38 18.93 -8.19
C GLN A 138 -5.36 20.02 -8.66
N ASN A 139 -6.31 19.66 -9.54
CA ASN A 139 -7.31 20.58 -10.08
C ASN A 139 -8.40 20.96 -9.06
N ARG A 140 -8.63 20.15 -8.03
CA ARG A 140 -9.60 20.47 -6.94
C ARG A 140 -9.03 21.43 -5.89
N GLY A 141 -7.72 21.58 -5.83
CA GLY A 141 -7.03 22.49 -4.91
C GLY A 141 -6.85 23.91 -5.44
N GLN A 142 -7.28 24.17 -6.66
CA GLN A 142 -7.30 25.49 -7.32
C GLN A 142 -8.73 26.03 -7.36
#